data_8fb55bcfd2d6496aea3eb00ecb267720
#
_entry.id   8fb55bcfd2d6496aea3eb00ecb267720
#
_cell.length_a   1.000
_cell.length_b   1.000
_cell.length_c   1.000
_cell.angle_alpha   90.00
_cell.angle_beta   90.00
_cell.angle_gamma   90.00
#
_symmetry.space_group_name_H-M   'P 1'
#
loop_
_entity.id
_entity.type
_entity.pdbx_description
1 polymer ?
#
loop_
_entity_poly.entity_id
_entity_poly.type
_entity_poly.pdbx_seq_one_letter_code
_entity_poly.pdbx_strand_id
1 'polypeptide(L)'
;MTAKPAELPAIIDIEASGFGAGSYPIEVGYYMPGGQMYCSLIRPEPGWTHWDAGAEQVHGVTREILEKHGRPAAEVALHLNRHFRGQTVYTDAWAHDFAWLGRLYDAVDLVPSYQLKDLRELLSECEQAGWHKTRAAVELRLQLRRHRASSDARALFETLCETRKRCVPEWAR
;
A
#
# COMPACT_ATOMS: atom_id res chain seq x y z
N MET A 1 -27.17 18.86 10.16
CA MET A 1 -26.19 17.84 10.58
C MET A 1 -24.95 18.07 9.74
N THR A 2 -23.91 18.67 10.32
CA THR A 2 -22.61 18.83 9.66
C THR A 2 -21.96 17.47 9.55
N ALA A 3 -21.77 16.96 8.33
CA ALA A 3 -21.01 15.74 8.11
C ALA A 3 -19.62 15.91 8.74
N LYS A 4 -19.26 15.01 9.67
CA LYS A 4 -17.91 14.95 10.23
C LYS A 4 -16.94 14.82 9.03
N PRO A 5 -15.86 15.63 8.98
CA PRO A 5 -14.88 15.47 7.91
C PRO A 5 -14.48 13.99 7.84
N ALA A 6 -14.57 13.39 6.68
CA ALA A 6 -14.20 11.98 6.52
C ALA A 6 -12.76 11.84 6.99
N GLU A 7 -12.56 11.02 8.02
CA GLU A 7 -11.25 10.75 8.60
C GLU A 7 -10.35 10.18 7.50
N LEU A 8 -9.14 10.73 7.35
CA LEU A 8 -8.21 10.26 6.34
C LEU A 8 -7.77 8.83 6.71
N PRO A 9 -7.80 7.90 5.76
CA PRO A 9 -7.48 6.51 6.03
C PRO A 9 -5.96 6.26 6.05
N ALA A 10 -5.55 5.12 6.60
CA ALA A 10 -4.24 4.56 6.33
C ALA A 10 -4.21 3.96 4.92
N ILE A 11 -3.15 4.20 4.18
CA ILE A 11 -2.88 3.63 2.86
C ILE A 11 -1.74 2.63 2.98
N ILE A 12 -1.91 1.46 2.41
CA ILE A 12 -0.91 0.40 2.31
C ILE A 12 -0.61 0.10 0.84
N ASP A 13 0.60 -0.31 0.56
CA ASP A 13 1.04 -0.75 -0.75
C ASP A 13 2.02 -1.93 -0.61
N ILE A 14 2.09 -2.80 -1.62
CA ILE A 14 2.89 -4.03 -1.59
C ILE A 14 3.63 -4.19 -2.90
N GLU A 15 4.95 -4.41 -2.79
CA GLU A 15 5.74 -4.92 -3.90
C GLU A 15 5.83 -6.45 -3.80
N ALA A 16 5.89 -7.10 -4.95
CA ALA A 16 5.90 -8.56 -5.01
C ALA A 16 6.97 -9.10 -5.96
N SER A 17 7.25 -10.39 -5.84
CA SER A 17 8.19 -11.12 -6.70
C SER A 17 7.76 -11.19 -8.18
N GLY A 18 6.63 -10.58 -8.52
CA GLY A 18 6.01 -10.51 -9.84
C GLY A 18 4.52 -10.79 -9.77
N PHE A 19 3.90 -10.98 -10.92
CA PHE A 19 2.48 -11.33 -11.03
C PHE A 19 2.29 -12.82 -11.26
N GLY A 20 1.05 -13.30 -11.06
CA GLY A 20 0.64 -14.66 -11.38
C GLY A 20 0.79 -15.66 -10.23
N ALA A 21 0.55 -16.92 -10.57
CA ALA A 21 0.53 -18.01 -9.60
C ALA A 21 1.91 -18.18 -8.93
N GLY A 22 1.90 -18.27 -7.62
CA GLY A 22 3.14 -18.45 -6.85
C GLY A 22 3.85 -17.16 -6.48
N SER A 23 3.45 -15.97 -6.99
CA SER A 23 4.02 -14.69 -6.57
C SER A 23 3.79 -14.45 -5.07
N TYR A 24 4.71 -13.74 -4.44
CA TYR A 24 4.70 -13.50 -3.00
C TYR A 24 5.15 -12.06 -2.69
N PRO A 25 4.73 -11.49 -1.55
CA PRO A 25 5.11 -10.13 -1.18
C PRO A 25 6.58 -10.05 -0.80
N ILE A 26 7.28 -9.03 -1.28
CA ILE A 26 8.69 -8.77 -1.01
C ILE A 26 8.94 -7.50 -0.21
N GLU A 27 8.03 -6.54 -0.29
CA GLU A 27 8.05 -5.32 0.50
C GLU A 27 6.62 -4.93 0.85
N VAL A 28 6.41 -4.45 2.06
CA VAL A 28 5.18 -3.79 2.47
C VAL A 28 5.48 -2.41 3.01
N GLY A 29 4.69 -1.44 2.59
CA GLY A 29 4.78 -0.08 3.08
C GLY A 29 3.41 0.50 3.40
N TYR A 30 3.35 1.43 4.34
CA TYR A 30 2.12 2.19 4.58
C TYR A 30 2.41 3.63 4.93
N TYR A 31 1.40 4.46 4.73
CA TYR A 31 1.38 5.86 5.13
C TYR A 31 0.07 6.16 5.86
N MET A 32 0.16 6.83 7.01
CA MET A 32 -0.97 7.12 7.89
C MET A 32 -1.21 8.62 8.03
N PRO A 33 -2.42 9.02 8.42
CA PRO A 33 -2.69 10.39 8.85
C PRO A 33 -1.70 10.83 9.92
N GLY A 34 -1.22 12.08 9.81
CA GLY A 34 -0.17 12.59 10.71
C GLY A 34 1.27 12.34 10.22
N GLY A 35 1.44 11.68 9.06
CA GLY A 35 2.75 11.51 8.42
C GLY A 35 3.54 10.29 8.89
N GLN A 36 2.95 9.42 9.70
CA GLN A 36 3.60 8.17 10.08
C GLN A 36 3.75 7.26 8.86
N MET A 37 4.97 6.83 8.60
CA MET A 37 5.34 5.99 7.48
C MET A 37 6.11 4.76 7.96
N TYR A 38 5.90 3.63 7.29
CA TYR A 38 6.60 2.38 7.54
C TYR A 38 6.98 1.72 6.22
N CYS A 39 8.09 1.01 6.22
CA CYS A 39 8.52 0.17 5.09
C CYS A 39 9.29 -1.04 5.65
N SER A 40 9.02 -2.20 5.12
CA SER A 40 9.76 -3.42 5.45
C SER A 40 9.90 -4.34 4.26
N LEU A 41 11.13 -4.74 3.99
CA LEU A 41 11.40 -5.89 3.16
C LEU A 41 11.00 -7.16 3.91
N ILE A 42 10.51 -8.15 3.15
CA ILE A 42 10.06 -9.44 3.67
C ILE A 42 11.05 -10.50 3.21
N ARG A 43 11.62 -11.26 4.14
CA ARG A 43 12.46 -12.40 3.81
C ARG A 43 11.60 -13.49 3.19
N PRO A 44 11.98 -14.02 2.00
CA PRO A 44 11.24 -15.11 1.38
C PRO A 44 11.17 -16.35 2.28
N GLU A 45 10.00 -16.95 2.40
CA GLU A 45 9.82 -18.24 3.05
C GLU A 45 10.40 -19.37 2.16
N PRO A 46 10.81 -20.52 2.74
CA PRO A 46 11.47 -21.59 1.99
C PRO A 46 10.71 -22.08 0.76
N GLY A 47 9.39 -22.02 0.76
CA GLY A 47 8.53 -22.40 -0.38
C GLY A 47 8.26 -21.27 -1.38
N TRP A 48 8.78 -20.08 -1.19
CA TRP A 48 8.56 -18.93 -2.07
C TRP A 48 9.65 -18.86 -3.14
N THR A 49 9.42 -19.56 -4.25
CA THR A 49 10.41 -19.73 -5.32
C THR A 49 10.15 -18.88 -6.55
N HIS A 50 8.93 -18.34 -6.71
CA HIS A 50 8.57 -17.48 -7.85
C HIS A 50 9.46 -16.24 -7.89
N TRP A 51 9.94 -15.87 -9.07
CA TRP A 51 10.70 -14.65 -9.28
C TRP A 51 10.58 -14.18 -10.72
N ASP A 52 10.22 -12.93 -10.92
CA ASP A 52 10.10 -12.28 -12.22
C ASP A 52 11.17 -11.21 -12.37
N ALA A 53 12.08 -11.40 -13.34
CA ALA A 53 13.16 -10.46 -13.61
C ALA A 53 12.64 -9.07 -14.09
N GLY A 54 11.48 -9.03 -14.74
CA GLY A 54 10.84 -7.77 -15.14
C GLY A 54 10.35 -6.99 -13.91
N ALA A 55 9.74 -7.67 -12.95
CA ALA A 55 9.35 -7.06 -11.69
C ALA A 55 10.57 -6.54 -10.91
N GLU A 56 11.65 -7.32 -10.85
CA GLU A 56 12.91 -6.91 -10.23
C GLU A 56 13.45 -5.61 -10.84
N GLN A 57 13.41 -5.46 -12.17
CA GLN A 57 13.83 -4.23 -12.83
C GLN A 57 12.98 -3.01 -12.44
N VAL A 58 11.71 -3.23 -12.13
CA VAL A 58 10.76 -2.18 -11.74
C VAL A 58 11.00 -1.70 -10.31
N HIS A 59 10.97 -2.59 -9.31
CA HIS A 59 11.14 -2.23 -7.90
C HIS A 59 12.62 -2.12 -7.46
N GLY A 60 13.54 -2.75 -8.20
CA GLY A 60 14.99 -2.68 -7.95
C GLY A 60 15.45 -3.39 -6.66
N VAL A 61 14.70 -4.37 -6.20
CA VAL A 61 15.01 -5.22 -5.03
C VAL A 61 15.37 -6.60 -5.54
N THR A 62 16.58 -7.09 -5.24
CA THR A 62 17.01 -8.44 -5.63
C THR A 62 16.68 -9.45 -4.53
N ARG A 63 16.67 -10.74 -4.91
CA ARG A 63 16.44 -11.80 -3.94
C ARG A 63 17.49 -11.84 -2.83
N GLU A 64 18.76 -11.56 -3.15
CA GLU A 64 19.85 -11.47 -2.16
C GLU A 64 19.61 -10.34 -1.15
N ILE A 65 19.05 -9.20 -1.61
CA ILE A 65 18.68 -8.10 -0.71
C ILE A 65 17.60 -8.55 0.28
N LEU A 66 16.61 -9.31 -0.19
CA LEU A 66 15.56 -9.85 0.68
C LEU A 66 16.11 -10.84 1.70
N GLU A 67 16.99 -11.73 1.28
CA GLU A 67 17.61 -12.72 2.19
C GLU A 67 18.46 -12.05 3.25
N LYS A 68 19.18 -10.99 2.89
CA LYS A 68 20.09 -10.28 3.80
C LYS A 68 19.40 -9.29 4.72
N HIS A 69 18.38 -8.57 4.21
CA HIS A 69 17.78 -7.42 4.90
C HIS A 69 16.28 -7.57 5.18
N GLY A 70 15.65 -8.61 4.62
CA GLY A 70 14.24 -8.88 4.85
C GLY A 70 13.97 -9.33 6.29
N ARG A 71 12.88 -8.85 6.85
CA ARG A 71 12.37 -9.33 8.14
C ARG A 71 11.64 -10.66 7.96
N PRO A 72 11.62 -11.51 8.97
CA PRO A 72 10.75 -12.69 8.97
C PRO A 72 9.29 -12.32 8.69
N ALA A 73 8.60 -13.12 7.88
CA ALA A 73 7.20 -12.89 7.52
C ALA A 73 6.30 -12.73 8.77
N ALA A 74 6.56 -13.53 9.82
CA ALA A 74 5.83 -13.45 11.09
C ALA A 74 5.97 -12.08 11.78
N GLU A 75 7.16 -11.49 11.78
CA GLU A 75 7.38 -10.16 12.37
C GLU A 75 6.60 -9.08 11.62
N VAL A 76 6.59 -9.15 10.29
CA VAL A 76 5.87 -8.19 9.44
C VAL A 76 4.38 -8.34 9.65
N ALA A 77 3.83 -9.55 9.60
CA ALA A 77 2.40 -9.81 9.84
C ALA A 77 1.94 -9.34 11.24
N LEU A 78 2.72 -9.62 12.28
CA LEU A 78 2.43 -9.16 13.65
C LEU A 78 2.52 -7.64 13.78
N HIS A 79 3.46 -7.00 13.06
CA HIS A 79 3.56 -5.54 13.03
C HIS A 79 2.31 -4.91 12.42
N LEU A 80 1.86 -5.40 11.27
CA LEU A 80 0.64 -4.92 10.61
C LEU A 80 -0.58 -5.12 11.51
N ASN A 81 -0.73 -6.31 12.12
CA ASN A 81 -1.81 -6.59 13.05
C ASN A 81 -1.84 -5.66 14.27
N ARG A 82 -0.70 -5.29 14.82
CA ARG A 82 -0.62 -4.36 15.95
C ARG A 82 -1.01 -2.93 15.55
N HIS A 83 -0.54 -2.47 14.38
CA HIS A 83 -0.78 -1.10 13.94
C HIS A 83 -2.20 -0.87 13.42
N PHE A 84 -2.79 -1.86 12.75
CA PHE A 84 -4.07 -1.72 12.08
C PHE A 84 -5.24 -2.42 12.78
N ARG A 85 -5.04 -2.92 14.00
CA ARG A 85 -6.08 -3.67 14.72
C ARG A 85 -7.44 -2.97 14.69
N GLY A 86 -8.45 -3.65 14.13
CA GLY A 86 -9.82 -3.16 14.02
C GLY A 86 -10.03 -2.02 13.05
N GLN A 87 -9.00 -1.63 12.30
CA GLN A 87 -9.08 -0.55 11.30
C GLN A 87 -9.40 -1.10 9.90
N THR A 88 -9.80 -0.20 9.02
CA THR A 88 -9.82 -0.43 7.57
C THR A 88 -8.66 0.33 6.96
N VAL A 89 -7.84 -0.37 6.16
CA VAL A 89 -6.73 0.19 5.38
C VAL A 89 -7.05 0.06 3.90
N TYR A 90 -6.47 0.93 3.08
CA TYR A 90 -6.84 1.03 1.67
C TYR A 90 -5.61 0.92 0.78
N THR A 91 -5.82 0.36 -0.42
CA THR A 91 -4.82 0.24 -1.48
C THR A 91 -5.49 0.52 -2.84
N ASP A 92 -4.74 0.88 -3.86
CA ASP A 92 -5.25 1.07 -5.23
C ASP A 92 -5.16 -0.21 -6.10
N ALA A 93 -4.41 -1.20 -5.67
CA ALA A 93 -4.23 -2.49 -6.33
C ALA A 93 -4.89 -3.66 -5.57
N TRP A 94 -6.06 -3.45 -4.99
CA TRP A 94 -6.71 -4.32 -4.02
C TRP A 94 -6.65 -5.82 -4.35
N ALA A 95 -6.91 -6.22 -5.58
CA ALA A 95 -6.96 -7.64 -5.95
C ALA A 95 -5.60 -8.33 -5.81
N HIS A 96 -4.52 -7.62 -6.15
CA HIS A 96 -3.15 -8.12 -6.04
C HIS A 96 -2.66 -8.08 -4.58
N ASP A 97 -2.83 -6.95 -3.93
CA ASP A 97 -2.38 -6.76 -2.55
C ASP A 97 -3.10 -7.67 -1.58
N PHE A 98 -4.40 -7.92 -1.81
CA PHE A 98 -5.16 -8.88 -1.02
C PHE A 98 -4.58 -10.30 -1.14
N ALA A 99 -4.23 -10.72 -2.36
CA ALA A 99 -3.65 -12.04 -2.60
C ALA A 99 -2.25 -12.15 -1.96
N TRP A 100 -1.42 -11.12 -2.10
CA TRP A 100 -0.07 -11.12 -1.51
C TRP A 100 -0.08 -11.04 0.01
N LEU A 101 -0.98 -10.22 0.60
CA LEU A 101 -1.19 -10.21 2.06
C LEU A 101 -1.72 -11.57 2.55
N GLY A 102 -2.67 -12.17 1.84
CA GLY A 102 -3.14 -13.52 2.14
C GLY A 102 -1.97 -14.49 2.22
N ARG A 103 -1.10 -14.48 1.20
CA ARG A 103 0.09 -15.33 1.20
C ARG A 103 1.07 -15.05 2.34
N LEU A 104 1.23 -13.78 2.75
CA LEU A 104 2.04 -13.42 3.92
C LEU A 104 1.48 -14.07 5.20
N TYR A 105 0.18 -13.92 5.41
CA TYR A 105 -0.50 -14.40 6.62
C TYR A 105 -0.61 -15.92 6.66
N ASP A 106 -0.89 -16.56 5.54
CA ASP A 106 -0.96 -18.03 5.41
C ASP A 106 0.39 -18.69 5.72
N ALA A 107 1.50 -18.06 5.30
CA ALA A 107 2.84 -18.61 5.53
C ALA A 107 3.22 -18.68 7.02
N VAL A 108 2.55 -17.94 7.88
CA VAL A 108 2.86 -17.81 9.31
C VAL A 108 1.69 -18.21 10.21
N ASP A 109 0.66 -18.81 9.63
CA ASP A 109 -0.55 -19.28 10.34
C ASP A 109 -1.19 -18.18 11.21
N LEU A 110 -1.27 -16.96 10.64
CA LEU A 110 -1.91 -15.81 11.25
C LEU A 110 -3.09 -15.33 10.38
N VAL A 111 -3.96 -14.53 10.98
CA VAL A 111 -5.04 -13.84 10.29
C VAL A 111 -4.92 -12.33 10.45
N PRO A 112 -5.24 -11.54 9.43
CA PRO A 112 -5.29 -10.09 9.54
C PRO A 112 -6.30 -9.66 10.62
N SER A 113 -5.90 -8.74 11.50
CA SER A 113 -6.79 -8.12 12.49
C SER A 113 -7.39 -6.80 12.00
N TYR A 114 -7.32 -6.53 10.71
CA TYR A 114 -7.80 -5.36 10.01
C TYR A 114 -8.48 -5.76 8.69
N GLN A 115 -9.14 -4.80 8.04
CA GLN A 115 -9.73 -5.00 6.73
C GLN A 115 -8.92 -4.26 5.66
N LEU A 116 -8.63 -4.93 4.54
CA LEU A 116 -8.08 -4.29 3.34
C LEU A 116 -9.23 -3.99 2.37
N LYS A 117 -9.29 -2.75 1.89
CA LYS A 117 -10.29 -2.30 0.92
C LYS A 117 -9.66 -1.56 -0.26
N ASP A 118 -10.43 -1.49 -1.34
CA ASP A 118 -10.06 -0.71 -2.52
C ASP A 118 -10.21 0.78 -2.22
N LEU A 119 -9.17 1.56 -2.49
CA LEU A 119 -9.17 3.01 -2.33
C LEU A 119 -10.26 3.71 -3.14
N ARG A 120 -10.65 3.11 -4.27
CA ARG A 120 -11.74 3.62 -5.12
C ARG A 120 -13.09 3.68 -4.41
N GLU A 121 -13.31 2.86 -3.37
CA GLU A 121 -14.53 2.91 -2.56
C GLU A 121 -14.70 4.24 -1.80
N LEU A 122 -13.60 4.97 -1.60
CA LEU A 122 -13.61 6.27 -0.90
C LEU A 122 -13.88 7.45 -1.82
N LEU A 123 -13.78 7.27 -3.14
CA LEU A 123 -13.78 8.36 -4.09
C LEU A 123 -15.19 8.64 -4.60
N SER A 124 -15.64 9.91 -4.45
CA SER A 124 -16.81 10.43 -5.15
C SER A 124 -16.55 10.52 -6.67
N GLU A 125 -17.58 10.71 -7.47
CA GLU A 125 -17.46 10.88 -8.94
C GLU A 125 -16.51 12.04 -9.30
N CYS A 126 -16.61 13.17 -8.59
CA CYS A 126 -15.70 14.31 -8.79
C CYS A 126 -14.24 13.91 -8.53
N GLU A 127 -13.99 13.19 -7.44
CA GLU A 127 -12.66 12.73 -7.06
C GLU A 127 -12.09 11.72 -8.06
N GLN A 128 -12.90 10.79 -8.54
CA GLN A 128 -12.51 9.83 -9.58
C GLN A 128 -12.14 10.54 -10.89
N ALA A 129 -12.94 11.51 -11.33
CA ALA A 129 -12.66 12.27 -12.56
C ALA A 129 -11.31 13.02 -12.52
N GLY A 130 -10.92 13.52 -11.34
CA GLY A 130 -9.66 14.27 -11.15
C GLY A 130 -8.45 13.41 -10.77
N TRP A 131 -8.66 12.14 -10.44
CA TRP A 131 -7.67 11.29 -9.78
C TRP A 131 -6.33 11.18 -10.51
N HIS A 132 -6.34 10.74 -11.76
CA HIS A 132 -5.11 10.51 -12.52
C HIS A 132 -4.27 11.78 -12.72
N LYS A 133 -4.94 12.90 -13.01
CA LYS A 133 -4.27 14.19 -13.16
C LYS A 133 -3.64 14.65 -11.84
N THR A 134 -4.36 14.48 -10.74
CA THR A 134 -3.86 14.84 -9.41
C THR A 134 -2.71 13.95 -8.99
N ARG A 135 -2.80 12.63 -9.24
CA ARG A 135 -1.73 11.68 -8.96
C ARG A 135 -0.43 12.04 -9.68
N ALA A 136 -0.49 12.30 -10.98
CA ALA A 136 0.68 12.71 -11.76
C ALA A 136 1.33 13.99 -11.20
N ALA A 137 0.53 14.99 -10.79
CA ALA A 137 1.04 16.21 -10.17
C ALA A 137 1.68 15.97 -8.80
N VAL A 138 1.10 15.10 -7.98
CA VAL A 138 1.65 14.71 -6.66
C VAL A 138 2.96 13.96 -6.83
N GLU A 139 3.03 12.97 -7.70
CA GLU A 139 4.24 12.20 -7.98
C GLU A 139 5.38 13.11 -8.45
N LEU A 140 5.09 14.05 -9.36
CA LEU A 140 6.06 15.04 -9.82
C LEU A 140 6.56 15.95 -8.69
N ARG A 141 5.66 16.41 -7.82
CA ARG A 141 5.99 17.27 -6.67
C ARG A 141 6.83 16.57 -5.62
N LEU A 142 6.47 15.32 -5.30
CA LEU A 142 7.11 14.56 -4.23
C LEU A 142 8.47 14.00 -4.66
N GLN A 143 8.71 13.79 -5.96
CA GLN A 143 9.94 13.19 -6.50
C GLN A 143 10.38 11.90 -5.76
N LEU A 144 9.41 11.14 -5.27
CA LEU A 144 9.67 9.90 -4.55
C LEU A 144 10.22 8.82 -5.50
N ARG A 145 11.02 7.93 -4.94
CA ARG A 145 11.40 6.73 -5.68
C ARG A 145 10.16 5.85 -5.87
N ARG A 146 9.73 5.70 -7.10
CA ARG A 146 8.60 4.83 -7.47
C ARG A 146 8.94 3.37 -7.24
N HIS A 147 7.91 2.56 -7.13
CA HIS A 147 8.02 1.12 -6.91
C HIS A 147 8.78 0.79 -5.61
N ARG A 148 8.48 1.55 -4.59
CA ARG A 148 8.82 1.32 -3.20
C ARG A 148 7.56 1.51 -2.38
N ALA A 149 7.12 0.45 -1.73
CA ALA A 149 5.79 0.37 -1.12
C ALA A 149 5.42 1.58 -0.23
N SER A 150 6.34 2.07 0.61
CA SER A 150 6.05 3.26 1.43
C SER A 150 5.97 4.57 0.63
N SER A 151 6.71 4.68 -0.46
CA SER A 151 6.68 5.85 -1.35
C SER A 151 5.36 5.90 -2.13
N ASP A 152 4.93 4.75 -2.63
CA ASP A 152 3.70 4.63 -3.40
C ASP A 152 2.48 4.80 -2.49
N ALA A 153 2.47 4.22 -1.28
CA ALA A 153 1.45 4.49 -0.26
C ALA A 153 1.34 5.99 0.10
N ARG A 154 2.48 6.70 0.23
CA ARG A 154 2.50 8.15 0.46
C ARG A 154 1.94 8.92 -0.74
N ALA A 155 2.33 8.57 -1.96
CA ALA A 155 1.83 9.23 -3.16
C ALA A 155 0.31 9.08 -3.28
N LEU A 156 -0.24 7.90 -2.98
CA LEU A 156 -1.68 7.64 -2.94
C LEU A 156 -2.39 8.49 -1.87
N PHE A 157 -1.85 8.53 -0.66
CA PHE A 157 -2.41 9.33 0.44
C PHE A 157 -2.46 10.82 0.09
N GLU A 158 -1.36 11.37 -0.39
CA GLU A 158 -1.29 12.78 -0.80
C GLU A 158 -2.23 13.07 -1.98
N THR A 159 -2.36 12.12 -2.92
CA THR A 159 -3.33 12.24 -4.02
C THR A 159 -4.75 12.31 -3.51
N LEU A 160 -5.13 11.46 -2.55
CA LEU A 160 -6.45 11.49 -1.92
C LEU A 160 -6.72 12.84 -1.26
N CYS A 161 -5.75 13.36 -0.49
CA CYS A 161 -5.86 14.64 0.18
C CYS A 161 -6.05 15.80 -0.81
N GLU A 162 -5.23 15.85 -1.86
CA GLU A 162 -5.30 16.92 -2.88
C GLU A 162 -6.58 16.84 -3.71
N THR A 163 -7.02 15.64 -4.06
CA THR A 163 -8.25 15.42 -4.82
C THR A 163 -9.47 15.86 -4.02
N ARG A 164 -9.53 15.54 -2.73
CA ARG A 164 -10.59 15.98 -1.82
C ARG A 164 -10.66 17.49 -1.73
N LYS A 165 -9.52 18.17 -1.56
CA LYS A 165 -9.46 19.64 -1.52
C LYS A 165 -10.04 20.29 -2.79
N ARG A 166 -9.79 19.71 -3.95
CA ARG A 166 -10.28 20.22 -5.24
C ARG A 166 -11.79 20.03 -5.43
N CYS A 167 -12.33 18.97 -4.88
CA CYS A 167 -13.75 18.63 -4.99
C CYS A 167 -14.64 19.28 -3.90
N VAL A 168 -14.06 20.08 -2.99
CA VAL A 168 -14.86 20.90 -2.05
C VAL A 168 -15.54 22.02 -2.82
N PRO A 169 -16.90 22.14 -2.77
CA PRO A 169 -17.62 23.23 -3.41
C PRO A 169 -17.15 24.61 -2.93
N GLU A 170 -17.18 25.63 -3.82
CA GLU A 170 -16.71 26.99 -3.49
C GLU A 170 -17.42 27.60 -2.26
N TRP A 171 -18.71 27.29 -2.09
CA TRP A 171 -19.48 27.77 -0.93
C TRP A 171 -19.08 27.12 0.42
N ALA A 172 -18.27 26.07 0.41
CA ALA A 172 -17.78 25.36 1.60
C ALA A 172 -16.29 25.62 1.92
N ARG A 173 -15.65 26.54 1.15
CA ARG A 173 -14.25 26.94 1.34
C ARG A 173 -14.13 28.16 2.28
#